data_e58bc9e0dd8f9a024eeca121dcc0f613
#
_entry.id   e58bc9e0dd8f9a024eeca121dcc0f613
#
_cell.length_a   1.000
_cell.length_b   1.000
_cell.length_c   1.000
_cell.angle_alpha   90.00
_cell.angle_beta   90.00
_cell.angle_gamma   90.00
#
_symmetry.space_group_name_H-M   'P 1'
#
loop_
_entity.id
_entity.type
_entity.pdbx_description
1 polymer ?
#
loop_
_entity_poly.entity_id
_entity_poly.type
_entity_poly.pdbx_seq_one_letter_code
_entity_poly.pdbx_strand_id
1 'polypeptide(L)'
;PAIIVAAGVIGFVGARLGRPEFAGVEHGGGKNAAVIDSMLGDAVPDHVRPNAARTLRVSAVWLALWLVPVAALLVGLGPNNVFSQIAIFFSKMAMVTFGGAYAVLAYVAQQAADHYHWVQPREMLDGLGMAETTPGPLIMVVQFVGFMAAFRDAGGLPPMLAATLGGLLATWVTFVPCFLWIFAGAPYIETLRGNKALAGCLSAITAAVVGIILNLSIWFALHTMFRQTFEVKRFGLVFDAPVLASVDMPALALSLAAAIAIFRFKLGMLVVLAASCVAGVLLRLTGLI
;
A
#
# COMPACT_ATOMS: atom_id res chain seq x y z
N PRO A 1 4.24 5.93 -9.53
CA PRO A 1 2.95 6.52 -9.95
C PRO A 1 2.78 6.55 -11.46
N ALA A 2 3.84 6.93 -12.22
CA ALA A 2 3.77 7.05 -13.67
C ALA A 2 3.28 5.77 -14.39
N ILE A 3 3.74 4.60 -13.96
CA ILE A 3 3.36 3.30 -14.52
C ILE A 3 1.86 3.05 -14.36
N ILE A 4 1.29 3.37 -13.20
CA ILE A 4 -0.16 3.20 -12.93
C ILE A 4 -0.98 4.12 -13.81
N VAL A 5 -0.57 5.39 -13.93
CA VAL A 5 -1.25 6.37 -14.80
C VAL A 5 -1.16 5.93 -16.26
N ALA A 6 0.02 5.52 -16.72
CA ALA A 6 0.21 5.02 -18.08
C ALA A 6 -0.66 3.78 -18.35
N ALA A 7 -0.68 2.81 -17.45
CA ALA A 7 -1.54 1.63 -17.56
C ALA A 7 -3.01 2.02 -17.60
N GLY A 8 -3.46 2.95 -16.76
CA GLY A 8 -4.83 3.45 -16.78
C GLY A 8 -5.22 4.09 -18.11
N VAL A 9 -4.34 4.94 -18.67
CA VAL A 9 -4.54 5.57 -19.98
C VAL A 9 -4.58 4.52 -21.09
N ILE A 10 -3.66 3.57 -21.11
CA ILE A 10 -3.64 2.46 -22.09
C ILE A 10 -4.93 1.65 -22.02
N GLY A 11 -5.37 1.28 -20.80
CA GLY A 11 -6.60 0.53 -20.60
C GLY A 11 -7.84 1.30 -21.04
N PHE A 12 -7.91 2.60 -20.72
CA PHE A 12 -9.00 3.47 -21.13
C PHE A 12 -9.11 3.60 -22.66
N VAL A 13 -7.99 3.87 -23.32
CA VAL A 13 -7.91 3.99 -24.78
C VAL A 13 -8.19 2.64 -25.46
N GLY A 14 -7.57 1.55 -24.94
CA GLY A 14 -7.77 0.20 -25.47
C GLY A 14 -9.25 -0.24 -25.41
N ALA A 15 -9.93 0.01 -24.29
CA ALA A 15 -11.34 -0.27 -24.16
C ALA A 15 -12.21 0.58 -25.08
N ARG A 16 -11.88 1.86 -25.29
CA ARG A 16 -12.57 2.72 -26.27
C ARG A 16 -12.39 2.27 -27.71
N LEU A 17 -11.24 1.68 -28.04
CA LEU A 17 -10.95 1.11 -29.35
C LEU A 17 -11.56 -0.28 -29.54
N GLY A 18 -12.30 -0.80 -28.55
CA GLY A 18 -12.95 -2.10 -28.61
C GLY A 18 -12.01 -3.29 -28.60
N ARG A 19 -10.80 -3.12 -28.08
CA ARG A 19 -9.82 -4.22 -27.96
C ARG A 19 -10.29 -5.23 -26.91
N PRO A 20 -10.42 -6.52 -27.25
CA PRO A 20 -10.95 -7.54 -26.33
C PRO A 20 -10.09 -7.76 -25.09
N GLU A 21 -8.79 -7.47 -25.17
CA GLU A 21 -7.83 -7.58 -24.06
C GLU A 21 -8.16 -6.59 -22.93
N PHE A 22 -8.85 -5.49 -23.25
CA PHE A 22 -9.29 -4.45 -22.30
C PHE A 22 -10.79 -4.49 -22.04
N ALA A 23 -11.52 -5.45 -22.62
CA ALA A 23 -12.89 -5.73 -22.19
C ALA A 23 -12.76 -6.16 -20.71
N GLY A 24 -13.24 -5.29 -19.80
CA GLY A 24 -13.15 -5.54 -18.36
C GLY A 24 -13.61 -6.97 -18.10
N VAL A 25 -12.83 -7.71 -17.30
CA VAL A 25 -13.28 -9.01 -16.80
C VAL A 25 -14.59 -8.72 -16.09
N GLU A 26 -15.71 -9.19 -16.63
CA GLU A 26 -16.94 -9.27 -15.87
C GLU A 26 -16.59 -10.09 -14.62
N HIS A 27 -16.25 -9.41 -13.55
CA HIS A 27 -16.06 -10.02 -12.23
C HIS A 27 -17.44 -10.57 -11.89
N GLY A 28 -17.55 -11.85 -12.18
CA GLY A 28 -18.66 -12.74 -12.00
C GLY A 28 -19.82 -12.14 -11.24
N GLY A 29 -20.81 -11.71 -11.99
CA GLY A 29 -22.16 -11.79 -11.52
C GLY A 29 -22.49 -13.26 -11.32
N GLY A 30 -21.91 -13.88 -10.28
CA GLY A 30 -22.42 -15.15 -9.80
C GLY A 30 -23.90 -14.93 -9.47
N LYS A 31 -24.72 -15.96 -9.65
CA LYS A 31 -26.18 -15.92 -9.40
C LYS A 31 -26.56 -15.28 -8.04
N ASN A 32 -25.60 -15.07 -7.14
CA ASN A 32 -25.78 -14.41 -5.83
C ASN A 32 -25.69 -12.87 -5.86
N ALA A 33 -25.06 -12.25 -6.89
CA ALA A 33 -25.09 -10.79 -7.05
C ALA A 33 -26.50 -10.31 -7.46
N ALA A 34 -27.23 -11.13 -8.20
CA ALA A 34 -28.63 -10.86 -8.57
C ALA A 34 -29.60 -10.83 -7.38
N VAL A 35 -29.26 -11.47 -6.24
CA VAL A 35 -30.12 -11.48 -5.07
C VAL A 35 -30.08 -10.14 -4.32
N ILE A 36 -28.93 -9.50 -4.25
CA ILE A 36 -28.81 -8.16 -3.63
C ILE A 36 -29.42 -7.10 -4.55
N ASP A 37 -29.20 -7.18 -5.87
CA ASP A 37 -29.82 -6.28 -6.86
C ASP A 37 -31.34 -6.44 -6.90
N SER A 38 -31.86 -7.67 -6.73
CA SER A 38 -33.30 -7.91 -6.67
C SER A 38 -33.96 -7.47 -5.35
N MET A 39 -33.21 -7.45 -4.25
CA MET A 39 -33.69 -6.94 -2.95
C MET A 39 -33.72 -5.41 -2.87
N LEU A 40 -32.89 -4.72 -3.64
CA LEU A 40 -32.86 -3.25 -3.68
C LEU A 40 -33.91 -2.66 -4.63
N GLY A 41 -34.51 -3.46 -5.53
CA GLY A 41 -35.52 -3.02 -6.50
C GLY A 41 -34.94 -2.04 -7.55
N ASP A 42 -35.64 -1.89 -8.66
CA ASP A 42 -35.24 -0.95 -9.76
C ASP A 42 -35.35 0.55 -9.38
N ALA A 43 -35.91 0.86 -8.22
CA ALA A 43 -36.07 2.24 -7.76
C ALA A 43 -34.89 2.64 -6.84
N VAL A 44 -33.96 3.42 -7.40
CA VAL A 44 -32.92 4.07 -6.61
C VAL A 44 -33.59 4.97 -5.55
N PRO A 45 -33.43 4.69 -4.23
CA PRO A 45 -34.04 5.51 -3.19
C PRO A 45 -33.62 6.97 -3.32
N ASP A 46 -34.53 7.92 -3.07
CA ASP A 46 -34.27 9.37 -3.27
C ASP A 46 -33.06 9.89 -2.50
N HIS A 47 -32.72 9.26 -1.38
CA HIS A 47 -31.56 9.64 -0.57
C HIS A 47 -30.21 9.20 -1.18
N VAL A 48 -30.20 8.35 -2.21
CA VAL A 48 -28.99 7.88 -2.92
C VAL A 48 -28.79 8.65 -4.24
N ARG A 49 -29.79 9.43 -4.69
CA ARG A 49 -29.67 10.20 -5.93
C ARG A 49 -28.55 11.25 -5.83
N PRO A 50 -27.77 11.44 -6.94
CA PRO A 50 -26.72 12.45 -6.99
C PRO A 50 -27.29 13.83 -6.70
N ASN A 51 -26.78 14.50 -5.66
CA ASN A 51 -27.14 15.87 -5.32
C ASN A 51 -25.87 16.71 -5.16
N ALA A 52 -25.65 17.66 -6.05
CA ALA A 52 -24.45 18.48 -6.10
C ALA A 52 -24.21 19.24 -4.79
N ALA A 53 -25.26 19.76 -4.13
CA ALA A 53 -25.11 20.48 -2.88
C ALA A 53 -24.64 19.55 -1.73
N ARG A 54 -25.16 18.32 -1.68
CA ARG A 54 -24.72 17.29 -0.72
C ARG A 54 -23.28 16.88 -0.99
N THR A 55 -22.94 16.59 -2.24
CA THR A 55 -21.58 16.21 -2.65
C THR A 55 -20.59 17.32 -2.29
N LEU A 56 -20.91 18.58 -2.58
CA LEU A 56 -20.06 19.72 -2.24
C LEU A 56 -19.84 19.85 -0.73
N ARG A 57 -20.91 19.75 0.07
CA ARG A 57 -20.82 19.80 1.54
C ARG A 57 -19.96 18.66 2.11
N VAL A 58 -20.21 17.44 1.66
CA VAL A 58 -19.44 16.25 2.07
C VAL A 58 -17.98 16.42 1.69
N SER A 59 -17.69 16.82 0.46
CA SER A 59 -16.33 17.03 -0.01
C SER A 59 -15.64 18.15 0.79
N ALA A 60 -16.32 19.26 1.09
CA ALA A 60 -15.75 20.35 1.88
C ALA A 60 -15.38 19.91 3.29
N VAL A 61 -16.25 19.12 3.96
CA VAL A 61 -15.99 18.62 5.31
C VAL A 61 -14.79 17.67 5.31
N TRP A 62 -14.75 16.69 4.41
CA TRP A 62 -13.66 15.72 4.37
C TRP A 62 -12.33 16.34 3.91
N LEU A 63 -12.36 17.30 2.98
CA LEU A 63 -11.18 18.07 2.60
C LEU A 63 -10.67 18.92 3.77
N ALA A 64 -11.56 19.56 4.54
CA ALA A 64 -11.16 20.31 5.72
C ALA A 64 -10.54 19.37 6.78
N LEU A 65 -11.16 18.23 7.09
CA LEU A 65 -10.62 17.24 8.02
C LEU A 65 -9.25 16.68 7.59
N TRP A 66 -8.99 16.62 6.31
CA TRP A 66 -7.71 16.18 5.78
C TRP A 66 -6.68 17.31 5.75
N LEU A 67 -6.99 18.41 5.06
CA LEU A 67 -6.00 19.45 4.73
C LEU A 67 -5.74 20.44 5.86
N VAL A 68 -6.72 20.69 6.75
CA VAL A 68 -6.51 21.66 7.87
C VAL A 68 -5.44 21.17 8.85
N PRO A 69 -5.43 19.89 9.32
CA PRO A 69 -4.34 19.40 10.16
C PRO A 69 -2.98 19.44 9.44
N VAL A 70 -2.93 19.08 8.15
CA VAL A 70 -1.69 19.12 7.35
C VAL A 70 -1.16 20.55 7.25
N ALA A 71 -2.04 21.53 6.94
CA ALA A 71 -1.69 22.93 6.86
C ALA A 71 -1.24 23.49 8.23
N ALA A 72 -1.93 23.10 9.30
CA ALA A 72 -1.57 23.52 10.67
C ALA A 72 -0.16 23.03 11.06
N LEU A 73 0.18 21.78 10.71
CA LEU A 73 1.52 21.23 10.94
C LEU A 73 2.59 21.98 10.12
N LEU A 74 2.29 22.26 8.85
CA LEU A 74 3.22 22.98 7.96
C LEU A 74 3.50 24.40 8.44
N VAL A 75 2.46 25.11 8.88
CA VAL A 75 2.57 26.50 9.35
C VAL A 75 3.19 26.54 10.76
N GLY A 76 2.81 25.62 11.64
CA GLY A 76 3.23 25.60 13.04
C GLY A 76 4.61 25.02 13.27
N LEU A 77 4.96 23.94 12.58
CA LEU A 77 6.21 23.18 12.78
C LEU A 77 7.21 23.35 11.63
N GLY A 78 6.76 23.84 10.48
CA GLY A 78 7.57 23.98 9.28
C GLY A 78 7.68 22.70 8.46
N PRO A 79 8.16 22.79 7.19
CA PRO A 79 8.18 21.67 6.25
C PRO A 79 9.23 20.59 6.59
N ASN A 80 10.27 20.92 7.35
CA ASN A 80 11.36 20.01 7.69
C ASN A 80 11.07 19.18 8.95
N ASN A 81 9.99 19.47 9.67
CA ASN A 81 9.61 18.71 10.86
C ASN A 81 9.07 17.33 10.44
N VAL A 82 9.40 16.29 11.20
CA VAL A 82 9.00 14.90 10.91
C VAL A 82 7.48 14.73 10.78
N PHE A 83 6.68 15.39 11.62
CA PHE A 83 5.22 15.33 11.54
C PHE A 83 4.69 15.95 10.25
N SER A 84 5.27 17.07 9.81
CA SER A 84 4.94 17.70 8.53
C SER A 84 5.31 16.81 7.35
N GLN A 85 6.47 16.17 7.40
CA GLN A 85 6.93 15.23 6.38
C GLN A 85 6.02 13.99 6.31
N ILE A 86 5.67 13.39 7.46
CA ILE A 86 4.71 12.28 7.56
C ILE A 86 3.37 12.69 6.94
N ALA A 87 2.83 13.86 7.33
CA ALA A 87 1.56 14.34 6.83
C ALA A 87 1.55 14.52 5.31
N ILE A 88 2.58 15.15 4.74
CA ILE A 88 2.70 15.38 3.30
C ILE A 88 2.92 14.06 2.55
N PHE A 89 3.84 13.24 3.02
CA PHE A 89 4.22 12.00 2.35
C PHE A 89 3.02 11.05 2.24
N PHE A 90 2.37 10.74 3.35
CA PHE A 90 1.23 9.83 3.35
C PHE A 90 -0.02 10.43 2.71
N SER A 91 -0.21 11.75 2.75
CA SER A 91 -1.25 12.43 1.97
C SER A 91 -1.05 12.26 0.45
N LYS A 92 0.16 12.49 -0.04
CA LYS A 92 0.50 12.27 -1.46
C LYS A 92 0.31 10.81 -1.85
N MET A 93 0.74 9.90 -0.98
CA MET A 93 0.59 8.48 -1.18
C MET A 93 -0.89 8.06 -1.28
N ALA A 94 -1.75 8.55 -0.36
CA ALA A 94 -3.18 8.26 -0.38
C ALA A 94 -3.86 8.69 -1.69
N MET A 95 -3.37 9.74 -2.35
CA MET A 95 -3.89 10.22 -3.63
C MET A 95 -3.46 9.37 -4.84
N VAL A 96 -2.31 8.69 -4.77
CA VAL A 96 -1.78 7.88 -5.88
C VAL A 96 -1.93 6.38 -5.65
N THR A 97 -2.64 6.00 -4.59
CA THR A 97 -2.92 4.61 -4.25
C THR A 97 -4.10 4.07 -5.07
N PHE A 98 -3.83 3.68 -6.29
CA PHE A 98 -4.79 2.96 -7.12
C PHE A 98 -4.26 1.54 -7.39
N GLY A 99 -5.06 0.51 -7.09
CA GLY A 99 -4.76 -0.85 -7.52
C GLY A 99 -4.20 -1.81 -6.47
N GLY A 100 -4.27 -1.48 -5.19
CA GLY A 100 -3.98 -2.43 -4.10
C GLY A 100 -2.85 -2.02 -3.15
N ALA A 101 -2.88 -2.59 -1.96
CA ALA A 101 -1.98 -2.23 -0.87
C ALA A 101 -0.50 -2.51 -1.20
N TYR A 102 -0.19 -3.60 -1.89
CA TYR A 102 1.19 -3.97 -2.21
C TYR A 102 1.92 -2.97 -3.11
N ALA A 103 1.22 -2.35 -4.06
CA ALA A 103 1.81 -1.33 -4.92
C ALA A 103 2.27 -0.10 -4.13
N VAL A 104 1.49 0.25 -3.12
CA VAL A 104 1.79 1.35 -2.20
C VAL A 104 2.92 0.98 -1.27
N LEU A 105 2.90 -0.24 -0.74
CA LEU A 105 3.93 -0.72 0.19
C LEU A 105 5.32 -0.74 -0.46
N ALA A 106 5.43 -1.09 -1.76
CA ALA A 106 6.68 -1.00 -2.50
C ALA A 106 7.23 0.44 -2.50
N TYR A 107 6.37 1.41 -2.81
CA TYR A 107 6.76 2.82 -2.83
C TYR A 107 7.10 3.34 -1.43
N VAL A 108 6.29 2.98 -0.42
CA VAL A 108 6.55 3.36 0.98
C VAL A 108 7.87 2.78 1.46
N ALA A 109 8.14 1.49 1.18
CA ALA A 109 9.37 0.83 1.60
C ALA A 109 10.61 1.56 1.05
N GLN A 110 10.64 1.82 -0.26
CA GLN A 110 11.74 2.52 -0.89
C GLN A 110 11.89 3.96 -0.35
N GLN A 111 10.81 4.72 -0.28
CA GLN A 111 10.90 6.11 0.18
C GLN A 111 11.25 6.22 1.66
N ALA A 112 10.64 5.40 2.51
CA ALA A 112 10.88 5.44 3.96
C ALA A 112 12.27 4.95 4.33
N ALA A 113 12.86 3.98 3.58
CA ALA A 113 14.19 3.47 3.83
C ALA A 113 15.27 4.32 3.15
N ASP A 114 15.12 4.58 1.83
CA ASP A 114 16.22 5.11 1.01
C ASP A 114 16.26 6.63 0.99
N HIS A 115 15.09 7.30 1.08
CA HIS A 115 15.01 8.76 0.97
C HIS A 115 14.89 9.45 2.33
N TYR A 116 13.94 9.02 3.15
CA TYR A 116 13.67 9.64 4.45
C TYR A 116 14.48 9.01 5.61
N HIS A 117 15.01 7.80 5.43
CA HIS A 117 15.72 7.03 6.47
C HIS A 117 14.90 6.84 7.75
N TRP A 118 13.57 6.79 7.64
CA TRP A 118 12.65 6.59 8.77
C TRP A 118 12.71 5.18 9.32
N VAL A 119 12.93 4.19 8.42
CA VAL A 119 13.06 2.77 8.75
C VAL A 119 14.23 2.16 8.01
N GLN A 120 14.81 1.11 8.58
CA GLN A 120 15.77 0.28 7.85
C GLN A 120 15.01 -0.73 6.98
N PRO A 121 15.59 -1.23 5.87
CA PRO A 121 14.94 -2.25 5.03
C PRO A 121 14.47 -3.49 5.82
N ARG A 122 15.25 -3.94 6.81
CA ARG A 122 14.88 -5.06 7.70
C ARG A 122 13.68 -4.75 8.58
N GLU A 123 13.60 -3.54 9.13
CA GLU A 123 12.46 -3.11 9.94
C GLU A 123 11.19 -2.97 9.11
N MET A 124 11.32 -2.62 7.83
CA MET A 124 10.18 -2.61 6.92
C MET A 124 9.60 -4.03 6.75
N LEU A 125 10.47 -5.06 6.73
CA LEU A 125 10.03 -6.46 6.75
C LEU A 125 9.28 -6.81 8.03
N ASP A 126 9.76 -6.33 9.19
CA ASP A 126 9.07 -6.53 10.49
C ASP A 126 7.68 -5.89 10.47
N GLY A 127 7.57 -4.65 9.95
CA GLY A 127 6.31 -3.94 9.79
C GLY A 127 5.33 -4.68 8.86
N LEU A 128 5.83 -5.26 7.77
CA LEU A 128 5.03 -6.06 6.86
C LEU A 128 4.59 -7.38 7.50
N GLY A 129 5.49 -8.05 8.21
CA GLY A 129 5.19 -9.27 8.97
C GLY A 129 4.10 -9.04 10.03
N MET A 130 4.16 -7.91 10.75
CA MET A 130 3.09 -7.53 11.69
C MET A 130 1.76 -7.29 10.99
N ALA A 131 1.75 -6.64 9.83
CA ALA A 131 0.52 -6.39 9.08
C ALA A 131 -0.10 -7.67 8.52
N GLU A 132 0.71 -8.62 8.05
CA GLU A 132 0.24 -9.93 7.55
C GLU A 132 -0.32 -10.83 8.67
N THR A 133 0.20 -10.71 9.88
CA THR A 133 -0.26 -11.51 11.05
C THR A 133 -1.43 -10.88 11.79
N THR A 134 -1.66 -9.58 11.60
CA THR A 134 -2.75 -8.87 12.27
C THR A 134 -4.01 -8.92 11.39
N PRO A 135 -5.18 -9.31 11.92
CA PRO A 135 -6.42 -9.25 11.15
C PRO A 135 -6.78 -7.80 10.85
N GLY A 136 -6.56 -7.37 9.60
CA GLY A 136 -6.80 -5.99 9.18
C GLY A 136 -6.25 -5.68 7.79
N PRO A 137 -6.36 -4.44 7.32
CA PRO A 137 -5.82 -4.04 6.04
C PRO A 137 -4.28 -3.94 6.10
N LEU A 138 -3.60 -4.52 5.12
CA LEU A 138 -2.13 -4.45 4.95
C LEU A 138 -1.57 -3.02 4.97
N ILE A 139 -2.38 -2.05 4.61
CA ILE A 139 -2.02 -0.63 4.64
C ILE A 139 -1.65 -0.13 6.06
N MET A 140 -1.94 -0.91 7.12
CA MET A 140 -1.52 -0.57 8.48
C MET A 140 0.00 -0.51 8.65
N VAL A 141 0.79 -1.05 7.72
CA VAL A 141 2.24 -0.82 7.67
C VAL A 141 2.58 0.67 7.65
N VAL A 142 1.75 1.52 7.06
CA VAL A 142 2.00 2.98 7.06
C VAL A 142 1.97 3.58 8.47
N GLN A 143 1.14 3.01 9.36
CA GLN A 143 1.10 3.41 10.77
C GLN A 143 2.42 3.05 11.47
N PHE A 144 2.96 1.86 11.21
CA PHE A 144 4.27 1.44 11.71
C PHE A 144 5.38 2.36 11.22
N VAL A 145 5.40 2.70 9.93
CA VAL A 145 6.40 3.61 9.37
C VAL A 145 6.30 5.00 9.99
N GLY A 146 5.08 5.55 10.15
CA GLY A 146 4.86 6.85 10.81
C GLY A 146 5.26 6.83 12.28
N PHE A 147 5.02 5.72 12.97
CA PHE A 147 5.46 5.50 14.36
C PHE A 147 6.99 5.52 14.47
N MET A 148 7.69 4.75 13.63
CA MET A 148 9.15 4.66 13.65
C MET A 148 9.82 5.98 13.24
N ALA A 149 9.25 6.69 12.26
CA ALA A 149 9.73 8.00 11.86
C ALA A 149 9.74 8.99 13.03
N ALA A 150 8.61 9.14 13.70
CA ALA A 150 8.47 10.06 14.83
C ALA A 150 9.17 9.55 16.12
N PHE A 151 9.39 8.24 16.26
CA PHE A 151 10.19 7.68 17.35
C PHE A 151 11.65 8.11 17.27
N ARG A 152 12.21 8.13 16.06
CA ARG A 152 13.61 8.51 15.79
C ARG A 152 13.85 10.00 15.83
N ASP A 153 12.88 10.77 15.37
CA ASP A 153 12.91 12.24 15.39
C ASP A 153 11.72 12.76 16.21
N ALA A 154 11.87 12.71 17.52
CA ALA A 154 10.79 13.07 18.45
C ALA A 154 10.54 14.58 18.58
N GLY A 155 11.39 15.44 17.98
CA GLY A 155 11.21 16.91 17.99
C GLY A 155 11.07 17.54 19.38
N GLY A 156 11.74 16.95 20.41
CA GLY A 156 11.67 17.40 21.80
C GLY A 156 10.51 16.81 22.64
N LEU A 157 9.66 15.97 22.04
CA LEU A 157 8.65 15.19 22.76
C LEU A 157 9.25 13.90 23.35
N PRO A 158 8.62 13.30 24.39
CA PRO A 158 8.95 11.94 24.79
C PRO A 158 8.84 10.98 23.60
N PRO A 159 9.84 10.13 23.30
CA PRO A 159 9.89 9.34 22.08
C PRO A 159 8.64 8.47 21.82
N MET A 160 8.09 7.85 22.86
CA MET A 160 6.87 7.03 22.73
C MET A 160 5.63 7.88 22.42
N LEU A 161 5.52 9.08 22.94
CA LEU A 161 4.44 10.00 22.65
C LEU A 161 4.54 10.49 21.18
N ALA A 162 5.73 10.91 20.78
CA ALA A 162 6.00 11.31 19.40
C ALA A 162 5.66 10.17 18.42
N ALA A 163 6.12 8.97 18.69
CA ALA A 163 5.84 7.77 17.91
C ALA A 163 4.34 7.49 17.77
N THR A 164 3.60 7.55 18.89
CA THR A 164 2.15 7.34 18.88
C THR A 164 1.44 8.39 18.03
N LEU A 165 1.81 9.67 18.20
CA LEU A 165 1.27 10.76 17.38
C LEU A 165 1.63 10.61 15.90
N GLY A 166 2.86 10.19 15.57
CA GLY A 166 3.29 9.93 14.20
C GLY A 166 2.49 8.81 13.54
N GLY A 167 2.27 7.70 14.25
CA GLY A 167 1.45 6.60 13.77
C GLY A 167 -0.02 6.99 13.58
N LEU A 168 -0.61 7.72 14.52
CA LEU A 168 -1.97 8.25 14.40
C LEU A 168 -2.11 9.23 13.23
N LEU A 169 -1.13 10.12 13.06
CA LEU A 169 -1.11 11.07 11.95
C LEU A 169 -1.01 10.35 10.60
N ALA A 170 -0.11 9.37 10.46
CA ALA A 170 0.01 8.57 9.24
C ALA A 170 -1.31 7.87 8.89
N THR A 171 -1.98 7.29 9.89
CA THR A 171 -3.30 6.68 9.74
C THR A 171 -4.34 7.71 9.30
N TRP A 172 -4.40 8.85 9.98
CA TRP A 172 -5.36 9.92 9.69
C TRP A 172 -5.26 10.41 8.24
N VAL A 173 -4.07 10.83 7.81
CA VAL A 173 -3.87 11.39 6.47
C VAL A 173 -3.96 10.35 5.35
N THR A 174 -3.91 9.06 5.68
CA THR A 174 -4.12 7.96 4.72
C THR A 174 -5.61 7.63 4.57
N PHE A 175 -6.36 7.55 5.66
CA PHE A 175 -7.74 7.09 5.62
C PHE A 175 -8.77 8.19 5.37
N VAL A 176 -8.53 9.43 5.83
CA VAL A 176 -9.47 10.54 5.60
C VAL A 176 -9.73 10.79 4.12
N PRO A 177 -8.72 10.81 3.21
CA PRO A 177 -8.96 10.87 1.78
C PRO A 177 -9.80 9.71 1.23
N CYS A 178 -9.64 8.50 1.77
CA CYS A 178 -10.46 7.35 1.36
C CYS A 178 -11.94 7.59 1.64
N PHE A 179 -12.27 8.13 2.82
CA PHE A 179 -13.64 8.50 3.16
C PHE A 179 -14.18 9.61 2.27
N LEU A 180 -13.34 10.59 1.89
CA LEU A 180 -13.70 11.60 0.91
C LEU A 180 -14.18 10.95 -0.39
N TRP A 181 -13.40 10.03 -0.96
CA TRP A 181 -13.74 9.36 -2.21
C TRP A 181 -14.98 8.48 -2.08
N ILE A 182 -15.13 7.77 -0.96
CA ILE A 182 -16.30 6.92 -0.70
C ILE A 182 -17.56 7.77 -0.62
N PHE A 183 -17.59 8.78 0.23
CA PHE A 183 -18.82 9.54 0.48
C PHE A 183 -19.17 10.52 -0.64
N ALA A 184 -18.18 11.09 -1.33
CA ALA A 184 -18.41 11.93 -2.49
C ALA A 184 -18.74 11.11 -3.75
N GLY A 185 -18.13 9.93 -3.91
CA GLY A 185 -18.25 9.09 -5.10
C GLY A 185 -19.44 8.14 -5.08
N ALA A 186 -19.88 7.69 -3.90
CA ALA A 186 -20.95 6.68 -3.79
C ALA A 186 -22.21 6.97 -4.62
N PRO A 187 -22.75 8.21 -4.67
CA PRO A 187 -23.93 8.50 -5.47
C PRO A 187 -23.72 8.36 -6.98
N TYR A 188 -22.47 8.41 -7.44
CA TYR A 188 -22.12 8.36 -8.86
C TYR A 188 -21.71 6.95 -9.32
N ILE A 189 -21.58 5.99 -8.40
CA ILE A 189 -21.05 4.66 -8.70
C ILE A 189 -21.91 3.92 -9.72
N GLU A 190 -23.24 4.06 -9.61
CA GLU A 190 -24.18 3.43 -10.54
C GLU A 190 -24.07 3.99 -11.97
N THR A 191 -23.80 5.29 -12.10
CA THR A 191 -23.59 5.89 -13.42
C THR A 191 -22.27 5.50 -14.06
N LEU A 192 -21.28 5.13 -13.24
CA LEU A 192 -19.95 4.72 -13.67
C LEU A 192 -19.85 3.22 -13.95
N ARG A 193 -20.71 2.41 -13.32
CA ARG A 193 -20.69 0.94 -13.39
C ARG A 193 -20.85 0.38 -14.81
N GLY A 194 -21.61 1.05 -15.68
CA GLY A 194 -21.79 0.68 -17.09
C GLY A 194 -20.70 1.16 -18.06
N ASN A 195 -19.71 1.91 -17.59
CA ASN A 195 -18.70 2.53 -18.46
C ASN A 195 -17.57 1.55 -18.80
N LYS A 196 -17.61 0.96 -20.00
CA LYS A 196 -16.60 0.00 -20.49
C LYS A 196 -15.19 0.58 -20.52
N ALA A 197 -15.03 1.88 -20.79
CA ALA A 197 -13.71 2.53 -20.81
C ALA A 197 -13.09 2.61 -19.41
N LEU A 198 -13.92 2.88 -18.39
CA LEU A 198 -13.48 2.88 -16.98
C LEU A 198 -13.13 1.46 -16.52
N ALA A 199 -13.94 0.46 -16.90
CA ALA A 199 -13.65 -0.94 -16.59
C ALA A 199 -12.31 -1.39 -17.19
N GLY A 200 -12.02 -1.02 -18.44
CA GLY A 200 -10.74 -1.30 -19.08
C GLY A 200 -9.55 -0.56 -18.43
N CYS A 201 -9.76 0.68 -18.00
CA CYS A 201 -8.78 1.43 -17.23
C CYS A 201 -8.41 0.69 -15.94
N LEU A 202 -9.40 0.29 -15.14
CA LEU A 202 -9.19 -0.42 -13.88
C LEU A 202 -8.55 -1.80 -14.09
N SER A 203 -8.95 -2.52 -15.14
CA SER A 203 -8.36 -3.82 -15.50
C SER A 203 -6.88 -3.69 -15.83
N ALA A 204 -6.49 -2.69 -16.62
CA ALA A 204 -5.09 -2.44 -16.97
C ALA A 204 -4.26 -2.00 -15.76
N ILE A 205 -4.83 -1.17 -14.87
CA ILE A 205 -4.18 -0.81 -13.59
C ILE A 205 -3.93 -2.07 -12.75
N THR A 206 -4.93 -2.94 -12.61
CA THR A 206 -4.81 -4.19 -11.85
C THR A 206 -3.72 -5.10 -12.44
N ALA A 207 -3.64 -5.21 -13.78
CA ALA A 207 -2.57 -5.95 -14.42
C ALA A 207 -1.18 -5.36 -14.15
N ALA A 208 -1.05 -4.02 -14.18
CA ALA A 208 0.22 -3.35 -13.89
C ALA A 208 0.68 -3.56 -12.43
N VAL A 209 -0.25 -3.71 -11.50
CA VAL A 209 0.04 -3.98 -10.07
C VAL A 209 0.80 -5.29 -9.88
N VAL A 210 0.58 -6.30 -10.72
CA VAL A 210 1.34 -7.57 -10.66
C VAL A 210 2.85 -7.32 -10.84
N GLY A 211 3.22 -6.45 -11.78
CA GLY A 211 4.63 -6.07 -11.96
C GLY A 211 5.21 -5.32 -10.77
N ILE A 212 4.40 -4.48 -10.12
CA ILE A 212 4.83 -3.74 -8.93
C ILE A 212 5.02 -4.69 -7.73
N ILE A 213 4.13 -5.67 -7.56
CA ILE A 213 4.27 -6.72 -6.52
C ILE A 213 5.55 -7.52 -6.76
N LEU A 214 5.84 -7.88 -8.01
CA LEU A 214 7.07 -8.58 -8.35
C LEU A 214 8.32 -7.74 -8.00
N ASN A 215 8.31 -6.45 -8.33
CA ASN A 215 9.40 -5.54 -7.97
C ASN A 215 9.60 -5.46 -6.45
N LEU A 216 8.51 -5.36 -5.68
CA LEU A 216 8.56 -5.36 -4.22
C LEU A 216 9.13 -6.68 -3.68
N SER A 217 8.69 -7.81 -4.22
CA SER A 217 9.16 -9.14 -3.82
C SER A 217 10.67 -9.29 -4.08
N ILE A 218 11.16 -8.81 -5.22
CA ILE A 218 12.59 -8.80 -5.55
C ILE A 218 13.35 -7.90 -4.57
N TRP A 219 12.86 -6.70 -4.31
CA TRP A 219 13.49 -5.77 -3.37
C TRP A 219 13.62 -6.38 -1.97
N PHE A 220 12.54 -6.96 -1.44
CA PHE A 220 12.58 -7.65 -0.15
C PHE A 220 13.49 -8.88 -0.15
N ALA A 221 13.46 -9.69 -1.21
CA ALA A 221 14.34 -10.85 -1.32
C ALA A 221 15.82 -10.44 -1.28
N LEU A 222 16.19 -9.37 -1.98
CA LEU A 222 17.55 -8.84 -1.98
C LEU A 222 17.98 -8.38 -0.58
N HIS A 223 17.15 -7.58 0.11
CA HIS A 223 17.49 -7.04 1.43
C HIS A 223 17.36 -8.06 2.58
N THR A 224 16.66 -9.19 2.34
CA THR A 224 16.58 -10.29 3.31
C THR A 224 17.74 -11.26 3.16
N MET A 225 18.09 -11.62 1.92
CA MET A 225 19.10 -12.65 1.62
C MET A 225 20.52 -12.11 1.57
N PHE A 226 20.71 -10.78 1.37
CA PHE A 226 22.03 -10.17 1.25
C PHE A 226 22.18 -9.02 2.27
N ARG A 227 23.32 -8.99 2.94
CA ARG A 227 23.63 -7.93 3.92
C ARG A 227 24.04 -6.62 3.27
N GLN A 228 24.54 -6.68 2.03
CA GLN A 228 25.00 -5.52 1.27
C GLN A 228 24.47 -5.58 -0.16
N THR A 229 23.94 -4.44 -0.62
CA THR A 229 23.54 -4.18 -2.00
C THR A 229 24.29 -2.96 -2.50
N PHE A 230 24.45 -2.82 -3.82
CA PHE A 230 25.01 -1.62 -4.45
C PHE A 230 24.12 -1.17 -5.58
N GLU A 231 23.99 0.13 -5.72
CA GLU A 231 23.16 0.74 -6.76
C GLU A 231 23.86 0.65 -8.13
N VAL A 232 23.17 0.06 -9.09
CA VAL A 232 23.60 -0.02 -10.48
C VAL A 232 22.79 0.96 -11.32
N LYS A 233 23.49 1.94 -11.93
CA LYS A 233 22.91 2.90 -12.87
C LYS A 233 23.38 2.53 -14.29
N ARG A 234 22.49 1.93 -15.08
CA ARG A 234 22.83 1.54 -16.45
C ARG A 234 21.64 1.75 -17.38
N PHE A 235 21.88 2.36 -18.54
CA PHE A 235 20.85 2.64 -19.55
C PHE A 235 19.61 3.40 -19.03
N GLY A 236 19.77 4.29 -18.06
CA GLY A 236 18.66 5.03 -17.45
C GLY A 236 17.82 4.22 -16.44
N LEU A 237 18.20 2.97 -16.17
CA LEU A 237 17.62 2.15 -15.11
C LEU A 237 18.49 2.23 -13.86
N VAL A 238 17.83 2.33 -12.71
CA VAL A 238 18.45 2.32 -11.39
C VAL A 238 17.89 1.12 -10.64
N PHE A 239 18.75 0.18 -10.23
CA PHE A 239 18.34 -0.99 -9.45
C PHE A 239 19.46 -1.43 -8.52
N ASP A 240 19.07 -2.08 -7.42
CA ASP A 240 20.00 -2.64 -6.45
C ASP A 240 20.49 -4.00 -6.91
N ALA A 241 21.81 -4.17 -6.97
CA ALA A 241 22.43 -5.47 -7.21
C ALA A 241 23.03 -6.02 -5.91
N PRO A 242 22.91 -7.33 -5.65
CA PRO A 242 23.43 -7.92 -4.42
C PRO A 242 24.95 -8.13 -4.51
N VAL A 243 25.65 -7.90 -3.42
CA VAL A 243 27.04 -8.36 -3.25
C VAL A 243 26.99 -9.84 -2.88
N LEU A 244 27.34 -10.73 -3.83
CA LEU A 244 27.21 -12.17 -3.65
C LEU A 244 27.99 -12.70 -2.43
N ALA A 245 29.09 -12.08 -2.06
CA ALA A 245 29.85 -12.44 -0.86
C ALA A 245 29.15 -12.07 0.46
N SER A 246 28.08 -11.27 0.42
CA SER A 246 27.32 -10.82 1.60
C SER A 246 26.06 -11.65 1.87
N VAL A 247 25.94 -12.83 1.30
CA VAL A 247 24.78 -13.73 1.51
C VAL A 247 24.61 -14.03 3.00
N ASP A 248 23.38 -13.85 3.49
CA ASP A 248 22.97 -14.28 4.82
C ASP A 248 22.48 -15.74 4.73
N MET A 249 23.39 -16.68 5.02
CA MET A 249 23.12 -18.11 4.88
C MET A 249 21.92 -18.62 5.71
N PRO A 250 21.74 -18.19 6.98
CA PRO A 250 20.55 -18.52 7.76
C PRO A 250 19.25 -18.01 7.11
N ALA A 251 19.23 -16.77 6.65
CA ALA A 251 18.06 -16.18 6.00
C ALA A 251 17.72 -16.90 4.69
N LEU A 252 18.74 -17.22 3.89
CA LEU A 252 18.58 -18.03 2.67
C LEU A 252 18.02 -19.41 2.96
N ALA A 253 18.57 -20.11 3.96
CA ALA A 253 18.11 -21.46 4.34
C ALA A 253 16.65 -21.45 4.82
N LEU A 254 16.26 -20.47 5.67
CA LEU A 254 14.89 -20.33 6.13
C LEU A 254 13.93 -19.99 4.98
N SER A 255 14.34 -19.12 4.06
CA SER A 255 13.52 -18.73 2.90
C SER A 255 13.29 -19.93 1.96
N LEU A 256 14.33 -20.74 1.69
CA LEU A 256 14.21 -21.96 0.88
C LEU A 256 13.35 -23.00 1.57
N ALA A 257 13.52 -23.22 2.87
CA ALA A 257 12.70 -24.14 3.66
C ALA A 257 11.21 -23.71 3.64
N ALA A 258 10.92 -22.43 3.82
CA ALA A 258 9.56 -21.89 3.74
C ALA A 258 8.97 -22.07 2.34
N ALA A 259 9.73 -21.79 1.28
CA ALA A 259 9.27 -22.00 -0.09
C ALA A 259 8.95 -23.49 -0.37
N ILE A 260 9.81 -24.41 0.05
CA ILE A 260 9.58 -25.85 -0.08
C ILE A 260 8.34 -26.26 0.72
N ALA A 261 8.17 -25.75 1.95
CA ALA A 261 7.02 -26.05 2.80
C ALA A 261 5.70 -25.63 2.14
N ILE A 262 5.65 -24.44 1.54
CA ILE A 262 4.46 -23.92 0.87
C ILE A 262 4.21 -24.66 -0.46
N PHE A 263 5.20 -24.70 -1.35
CA PHE A 263 4.98 -25.17 -2.73
C PHE A 263 4.96 -26.70 -2.84
N ARG A 264 5.81 -27.42 -2.09
CA ARG A 264 5.92 -28.87 -2.18
C ARG A 264 5.00 -29.59 -1.20
N PHE A 265 4.92 -29.10 0.04
CA PHE A 265 4.12 -29.74 1.08
C PHE A 265 2.75 -29.07 1.25
N LYS A 266 2.47 -27.94 0.56
CA LYS A 266 1.21 -27.20 0.61
C LYS A 266 0.76 -26.85 2.04
N LEU A 267 1.73 -26.58 2.92
CA LEU A 267 1.45 -26.18 4.29
C LEU A 267 0.79 -24.79 4.31
N GLY A 268 -0.13 -24.58 5.23
CA GLY A 268 -0.79 -23.29 5.40
C GLY A 268 0.21 -22.19 5.79
N MET A 269 0.01 -20.99 5.28
CA MET A 269 0.88 -19.83 5.49
C MET A 269 1.15 -19.56 6.97
N LEU A 270 0.12 -19.63 7.84
CA LEU A 270 0.26 -19.41 9.28
C LEU A 270 1.19 -20.43 9.96
N VAL A 271 1.15 -21.69 9.53
CA VAL A 271 2.02 -22.76 10.06
C VAL A 271 3.46 -22.49 9.68
N VAL A 272 3.70 -22.14 8.40
CA VAL A 272 5.05 -21.83 7.91
C VAL A 272 5.60 -20.59 8.60
N LEU A 273 4.77 -19.56 8.80
CA LEU A 273 5.15 -18.34 9.51
C LEU A 273 5.55 -18.64 10.97
N ALA A 274 4.72 -19.39 11.71
CA ALA A 274 5.01 -19.77 13.09
C ALA A 274 6.29 -20.62 13.20
N ALA A 275 6.47 -21.59 12.30
CA ALA A 275 7.68 -22.42 12.26
C ALA A 275 8.92 -21.58 11.94
N SER A 276 8.85 -20.67 10.98
CA SER A 276 9.96 -19.77 10.63
C SER A 276 10.29 -18.80 11.78
N CYS A 277 9.30 -18.30 12.49
CA CYS A 277 9.49 -17.45 13.66
C CYS A 277 10.22 -18.20 14.77
N VAL A 278 9.79 -19.40 15.12
CA VAL A 278 10.45 -20.26 16.12
C VAL A 278 11.88 -20.57 15.69
N ALA A 279 12.08 -20.97 14.42
CA ALA A 279 13.42 -21.26 13.90
C ALA A 279 14.34 -20.04 13.94
N GLY A 280 13.85 -18.85 13.58
CA GLY A 280 14.59 -17.59 13.65
C GLY A 280 15.01 -17.23 15.08
N VAL A 281 14.11 -17.39 16.06
CA VAL A 281 14.43 -17.19 17.49
C VAL A 281 15.50 -18.17 17.97
N LEU A 282 15.37 -19.43 17.60
CA LEU A 282 16.38 -20.46 17.97
C LEU A 282 17.75 -20.16 17.36
N LEU A 283 17.81 -19.76 16.08
CA LEU A 283 19.06 -19.38 15.42
C LEU A 283 19.73 -18.17 16.10
N ARG A 284 18.93 -17.21 16.53
CA ARG A 284 19.45 -16.05 17.29
C ARG A 284 19.97 -16.43 18.67
N LEU A 285 19.28 -17.32 19.39
CA LEU A 285 19.72 -17.80 20.71
C LEU A 285 21.00 -18.64 20.62
N THR A 286 21.22 -19.32 19.50
CA THR A 286 22.47 -20.08 19.26
C THR A 286 23.62 -19.22 18.75
N GLY A 287 23.42 -17.93 18.53
CA GLY A 287 24.43 -17.00 18.03
C GLY A 287 24.82 -17.20 16.56
N LEU A 288 23.98 -17.88 15.78
CA LEU A 288 24.17 -18.10 14.34
C LEU A 288 23.69 -16.91 13.49
N ILE A 289 22.90 -16.02 14.08
CA ILE A 289 22.40 -14.76 13.48
C ILE A 289 22.65 -13.60 14.43
#